data_29a1b5f5874a6dfec99f01ae763233d4
#
_entry.id   29a1b5f5874a6dfec99f01ae763233d4
#
_cell.length_a   1.000
_cell.length_b   1.000
_cell.length_c   1.000
_cell.angle_alpha   90.00
_cell.angle_beta   90.00
_cell.angle_gamma   90.00
#
_symmetry.space_group_name_H-M   'P 1'
#
loop_
_entity.id
_entity.type
_entity.pdbx_description
1 polymer ?
#
loop_
_entity_poly.entity_id
_entity_poly.type
_entity_poly.pdbx_seq_one_letter_code
_entity_poly.pdbx_strand_id
1 'polypeptide(L)'
;MQYLFHKKRTYFPILSLSVLFLLLLSGCGRQQEYTQSGFYFDTVISLSVYDKDADHAKEVLDGALQLCETYDDLLNESNEGSDIYRINHAHGDYTSVSSETVSLLYTALQYCAVSDGHLDITIAPVKALWSFDPDSGNSYVPASSTI
;
A
#
# COMPACT_ATOMS: atom_id res chain seq x y z
N MET A 1 -60.20 -27.02 37.55
CA MET A 1 -58.75 -27.27 37.47
C MET A 1 -58.19 -27.40 35.99
N GLN A 2 -59.02 -27.24 34.99
CA GLN A 2 -58.60 -27.34 33.55
C GLN A 2 -58.18 -26.02 32.90
N TYR A 3 -58.50 -24.87 33.44
CA TYR A 3 -58.21 -23.56 32.82
C TYR A 3 -56.75 -23.10 32.96
N LEU A 4 -55.99 -23.64 33.88
CA LEU A 4 -54.60 -23.24 34.14
C LEU A 4 -53.59 -23.92 33.18
N PHE A 5 -53.95 -25.06 32.58
CA PHE A 5 -53.07 -25.79 31.68
C PHE A 5 -53.09 -25.23 30.24
N HIS A 6 -54.17 -24.57 29.79
CA HIS A 6 -54.28 -24.04 28.44
C HIS A 6 -53.48 -22.74 28.25
N LYS A 7 -53.30 -21.94 29.31
CA LYS A 7 -52.60 -20.65 29.22
C LYS A 7 -51.08 -20.79 29.10
N LYS A 8 -50.50 -21.87 29.61
CA LYS A 8 -49.03 -22.12 29.51
C LYS A 8 -48.60 -22.59 28.13
N ARG A 9 -49.48 -23.19 27.34
CA ARG A 9 -49.15 -23.75 26.02
C ARG A 9 -49.01 -22.68 24.93
N THR A 10 -49.61 -21.51 25.12
CA THR A 10 -49.61 -20.41 24.14
C THR A 10 -48.36 -19.54 24.23
N TYR A 11 -47.68 -19.48 25.38
CA TYR A 11 -46.47 -18.66 25.54
C TYR A 11 -45.19 -19.34 25.05
N PHE A 12 -45.19 -20.67 24.99
CA PHE A 12 -44.03 -21.45 24.57
C PHE A 12 -43.59 -21.14 23.13
N PRO A 13 -44.49 -21.11 22.12
CA PRO A 13 -44.09 -20.74 20.75
C PRO A 13 -43.71 -19.27 20.62
N ILE A 14 -44.31 -18.35 21.39
CA ILE A 14 -43.97 -16.93 21.37
C ILE A 14 -42.55 -16.72 21.97
N LEU A 15 -42.24 -17.40 23.07
CA LEU A 15 -40.92 -17.35 23.71
C LEU A 15 -39.84 -17.93 22.79
N SER A 16 -40.13 -19.06 22.13
CA SER A 16 -39.22 -19.68 21.15
C SER A 16 -38.96 -18.77 19.95
N LEU A 17 -40.01 -18.12 19.44
CA LEU A 17 -39.88 -17.17 18.32
C LEU A 17 -39.06 -15.93 18.70
N SER A 18 -39.26 -15.43 19.95
CA SER A 18 -38.52 -14.29 20.49
C SER A 18 -37.03 -14.62 20.66
N VAL A 19 -36.68 -15.80 21.16
CA VAL A 19 -35.29 -16.27 21.29
C VAL A 19 -34.64 -16.45 19.92
N LEU A 20 -35.35 -17.04 18.95
CA LEU A 20 -34.88 -17.18 17.58
C LEU A 20 -34.63 -15.82 16.95
N PHE A 21 -35.51 -14.84 17.15
CA PHE A 21 -35.36 -13.47 16.65
C PHE A 21 -34.14 -12.76 17.27
N LEU A 22 -33.91 -12.94 18.58
CA LEU A 22 -32.71 -12.40 19.25
C LEU A 22 -31.41 -13.02 18.75
N LEU A 23 -31.40 -14.30 18.39
CA LEU A 23 -30.24 -14.99 17.82
C LEU A 23 -29.95 -14.49 16.39
N LEU A 24 -30.97 -14.09 15.62
CA LEU A 24 -30.79 -13.51 14.28
C LEU A 24 -30.22 -12.08 14.31
N LEU A 25 -30.40 -11.35 15.42
CA LEU A 25 -29.84 -10.00 15.60
C LEU A 25 -28.36 -9.99 16.03
N SER A 26 -27.81 -11.12 16.47
CA SER A 26 -26.44 -11.22 16.96
C SER A 26 -25.38 -11.36 15.87
N GLY A 27 -25.77 -11.41 14.59
CA GLY A 27 -24.92 -11.87 13.47
C GLY A 27 -24.09 -10.82 12.73
N CYS A 28 -24.19 -9.53 13.05
CA CYS A 28 -23.43 -8.49 12.34
C CYS A 28 -22.28 -7.95 13.19
N GLY A 29 -21.15 -8.64 13.19
CA GLY A 29 -19.90 -8.05 13.64
C GLY A 29 -19.61 -6.80 12.78
N ARG A 30 -19.52 -5.63 13.41
CA ARG A 30 -19.20 -4.38 12.72
C ARG A 30 -17.73 -4.42 12.31
N GLN A 31 -17.44 -4.16 11.04
CA GLN A 31 -16.07 -3.91 10.60
C GLN A 31 -15.55 -2.64 11.29
N GLN A 32 -14.29 -2.69 11.71
CA GLN A 32 -13.57 -1.56 12.26
C GLN A 32 -12.46 -1.18 11.28
N GLU A 33 -12.10 0.08 11.26
CA GLU A 33 -10.97 0.57 10.51
C GLU A 33 -9.69 0.41 11.35
N TYR A 34 -8.69 -0.20 10.74
CA TYR A 34 -7.35 -0.32 11.29
C TYR A 34 -6.41 0.40 10.34
N THR A 35 -5.55 1.26 10.88
CA THR A 35 -4.63 2.07 10.09
C THR A 35 -3.22 1.91 10.62
N GLN A 36 -2.26 1.78 9.70
CA GLN A 36 -0.84 1.73 9.98
C GLN A 36 -0.09 2.61 8.99
N SER A 37 1.00 3.24 9.42
CA SER A 37 1.78 4.14 8.57
C SER A 37 3.26 3.81 8.66
N GLY A 38 3.97 4.06 7.56
CA GLY A 38 5.42 3.94 7.46
C GLY A 38 6.00 5.05 6.58
N PHE A 39 7.31 5.18 6.56
CA PHE A 39 8.02 6.11 5.68
C PHE A 39 8.76 5.29 4.62
N TYR A 40 8.32 5.40 3.37
CA TYR A 40 8.85 4.70 2.20
C TYR A 40 8.78 5.62 0.98
N PHE A 41 9.68 5.46 0.02
CA PHE A 41 9.73 6.27 -1.22
C PHE A 41 9.80 7.78 -0.92
N ASP A 42 10.57 8.17 0.11
CA ASP A 42 10.72 9.55 0.58
C ASP A 42 9.38 10.22 0.98
N THR A 43 8.38 9.42 1.33
CA THR A 43 7.06 9.92 1.75
C THR A 43 6.43 9.08 2.86
N VAL A 44 5.41 9.64 3.52
CA VAL A 44 4.61 8.89 4.48
C VAL A 44 3.50 8.15 3.74
N ILE A 45 3.48 6.81 3.89
CA ILE A 45 2.42 5.95 3.41
C ILE A 45 1.53 5.58 4.59
N SER A 46 0.22 5.79 4.45
CA SER A 46 -0.79 5.35 5.41
C SER A 46 -1.73 4.36 4.74
N LEU A 47 -1.84 3.18 5.33
CA LEU A 47 -2.68 2.09 4.84
C LEU A 47 -3.81 1.86 5.83
N SER A 48 -5.04 1.70 5.33
CA SER A 48 -6.21 1.37 6.13
C SER A 48 -6.88 0.12 5.60
N VAL A 49 -7.31 -0.74 6.51
CA VAL A 49 -8.10 -1.94 6.23
C VAL A 49 -9.32 -1.99 7.13
N TYR A 50 -10.43 -2.47 6.59
CA TYR A 50 -11.69 -2.65 7.33
C TYR A 50 -11.88 -4.13 7.59
N ASP A 51 -11.79 -4.55 8.85
CA ASP A 51 -11.94 -5.94 9.25
C ASP A 51 -12.76 -6.05 10.54
N LYS A 52 -13.24 -7.27 10.83
CA LYS A 52 -13.88 -7.64 12.09
C LYS A 52 -12.88 -8.21 13.08
N ASP A 53 -11.75 -8.68 12.60
CA ASP A 53 -10.68 -9.32 13.34
C ASP A 53 -9.44 -8.41 13.36
N ALA A 54 -9.03 -7.98 14.54
CA ALA A 54 -7.89 -7.09 14.72
C ALA A 54 -6.55 -7.75 14.38
N ASP A 55 -6.41 -9.05 14.67
CA ASP A 55 -5.17 -9.78 14.39
C ASP A 55 -4.99 -9.99 12.89
N HIS A 56 -6.08 -10.34 12.17
CA HIS A 56 -6.08 -10.43 10.72
C HIS A 56 -5.80 -9.07 10.06
N ALA A 57 -6.44 -8.00 10.55
CA ALA A 57 -6.20 -6.65 10.06
C ALA A 57 -4.72 -6.24 10.22
N LYS A 58 -4.12 -6.57 11.38
CA LYS A 58 -2.71 -6.30 11.63
C LYS A 58 -1.79 -7.08 10.69
N GLU A 59 -2.05 -8.38 10.48
CA GLU A 59 -1.28 -9.22 9.57
C GLU A 59 -1.29 -8.65 8.14
N VAL A 60 -2.45 -8.23 7.65
CA VAL A 60 -2.61 -7.62 6.32
C VAL A 60 -1.83 -6.32 6.22
N LEU A 61 -1.91 -5.43 7.22
CA LEU A 61 -1.20 -4.16 7.23
C LEU A 61 0.32 -4.35 7.33
N ASP A 62 0.79 -5.25 8.20
CA ASP A 62 2.22 -5.58 8.32
C ASP A 62 2.76 -6.12 6.99
N GLY A 63 2.04 -7.03 6.33
CA GLY A 63 2.43 -7.58 5.03
C GLY A 63 2.47 -6.52 3.93
N ALA A 64 1.52 -5.59 3.93
CA ALA A 64 1.49 -4.51 2.96
C ALA A 64 2.63 -3.49 3.16
N LEU A 65 2.96 -3.14 4.42
CA LEU A 65 4.11 -2.28 4.71
C LEU A 65 5.44 -2.96 4.41
N GLN A 66 5.56 -4.26 4.68
CA GLN A 66 6.74 -5.05 4.29
C GLN A 66 6.93 -5.06 2.76
N LEU A 67 5.84 -5.09 2.00
CA LEU A 67 5.92 -4.96 0.54
C LEU A 67 6.40 -3.58 0.12
N CYS A 68 5.94 -2.51 0.77
CA CYS A 68 6.45 -1.15 0.53
C CYS A 68 7.96 -1.07 0.81
N GLU A 69 8.43 -1.62 1.94
CA GLU A 69 9.85 -1.69 2.28
C GLU A 69 10.67 -2.42 1.21
N THR A 70 10.18 -3.58 0.75
CA THR A 70 10.84 -4.35 -0.30
C THR A 70 11.01 -3.56 -1.59
N TYR A 71 9.97 -2.85 -2.03
CA TYR A 71 10.05 -2.03 -3.24
C TYR A 71 10.88 -0.75 -3.03
N ASP A 72 10.85 -0.16 -1.84
CA ASP A 72 11.74 0.97 -1.51
C ASP A 72 13.21 0.56 -1.61
N ASP A 73 13.58 -0.58 -1.03
CA ASP A 73 14.94 -1.13 -1.12
C ASP A 73 15.38 -1.42 -2.57
N LEU A 74 14.47 -1.92 -3.41
CA LEU A 74 14.79 -2.22 -4.81
C LEU A 74 14.92 -0.99 -5.69
N LEU A 75 14.17 0.06 -5.41
CA LEU A 75 13.97 1.21 -6.31
C LEU A 75 14.67 2.49 -5.85
N ASN A 76 15.24 2.52 -4.65
CA ASN A 76 15.90 3.68 -4.09
C ASN A 76 17.21 3.98 -4.82
N GLU A 77 17.24 5.08 -5.57
CA GLU A 77 18.42 5.49 -6.37
C GLU A 77 19.65 5.83 -5.50
N SER A 78 19.48 6.11 -4.21
CA SER A 78 20.56 6.45 -3.27
C SER A 78 21.09 5.24 -2.51
N ASN A 79 20.44 4.08 -2.58
CA ASN A 79 20.87 2.85 -1.93
C ASN A 79 21.75 2.03 -2.89
N GLU A 80 23.05 1.90 -2.60
CA GLU A 80 24.02 1.15 -3.44
C GLU A 80 23.61 -0.30 -3.69
N GLY A 81 22.80 -0.89 -2.78
CA GLY A 81 22.27 -2.24 -2.92
C GLY A 81 21.07 -2.35 -3.85
N SER A 82 20.43 -1.25 -4.21
CA SER A 82 19.20 -1.25 -4.99
C SER A 82 19.43 -1.59 -6.47
N ASP A 83 18.38 -2.07 -7.11
CA ASP A 83 18.42 -2.34 -8.55
C ASP A 83 18.59 -1.06 -9.36
N ILE A 84 17.89 0.00 -8.99
CA ILE A 84 17.96 1.30 -9.70
C ILE A 84 19.32 1.94 -9.55
N TYR A 85 19.94 1.88 -8.36
CA TYR A 85 21.31 2.36 -8.19
C TYR A 85 22.27 1.63 -9.13
N ARG A 86 22.21 0.29 -9.18
CA ARG A 86 23.07 -0.52 -10.06
C ARG A 86 22.85 -0.22 -11.53
N ILE A 87 21.60 -0.03 -11.96
CA ILE A 87 21.28 0.38 -13.34
C ILE A 87 21.91 1.73 -13.66
N ASN A 88 21.73 2.73 -12.79
CA ASN A 88 22.24 4.09 -13.01
C ASN A 88 23.79 4.14 -13.05
N HIS A 89 24.46 3.19 -12.40
CA HIS A 89 25.92 3.11 -12.34
C HIS A 89 26.50 2.02 -13.25
N ALA A 90 25.70 1.40 -14.12
CA ALA A 90 26.17 0.37 -15.05
C ALA A 90 27.00 0.90 -16.24
N HIS A 91 27.00 2.21 -16.48
CA HIS A 91 27.78 2.86 -17.54
C HIS A 91 27.63 2.24 -18.94
N GLY A 92 26.47 1.67 -19.23
CA GLY A 92 26.15 0.99 -20.49
C GLY A 92 26.38 -0.53 -20.46
N ASP A 93 26.88 -1.07 -19.37
CA ASP A 93 27.03 -2.52 -19.20
C ASP A 93 25.69 -3.17 -18.76
N TYR A 94 25.58 -4.47 -19.01
CA TYR A 94 24.44 -5.26 -18.50
C TYR A 94 24.55 -5.45 -16.99
N THR A 95 23.45 -5.18 -16.29
CA THR A 95 23.35 -5.45 -14.86
C THR A 95 22.19 -6.39 -14.54
N SER A 96 22.39 -7.25 -13.55
CA SER A 96 21.35 -8.15 -13.08
C SER A 96 20.44 -7.45 -12.07
N VAL A 97 19.15 -7.52 -12.27
CA VAL A 97 18.13 -6.92 -11.41
C VAL A 97 17.00 -7.92 -11.13
N SER A 98 16.14 -7.62 -10.16
CA SER A 98 14.98 -8.43 -9.82
C SER A 98 13.94 -8.44 -10.95
N SER A 99 13.09 -9.48 -10.95
CA SER A 99 11.96 -9.57 -11.88
C SER A 99 10.94 -8.44 -11.66
N GLU A 100 10.80 -7.99 -10.44
CA GLU A 100 9.96 -6.88 -10.02
C GLU A 100 10.40 -5.59 -10.69
N THR A 101 11.70 -5.28 -10.63
CA THR A 101 12.28 -4.11 -11.27
C THR A 101 12.16 -4.19 -12.80
N VAL A 102 12.41 -5.36 -13.40
CA VAL A 102 12.22 -5.54 -14.84
C VAL A 102 10.77 -5.27 -15.25
N SER A 103 9.80 -5.81 -14.51
CA SER A 103 8.37 -5.62 -14.81
C SER A 103 7.95 -4.17 -14.68
N LEU A 104 8.44 -3.46 -13.65
CA LEU A 104 8.17 -2.05 -13.45
C LEU A 104 8.76 -1.20 -14.58
N LEU A 105 10.04 -1.39 -14.92
CA LEU A 105 10.71 -0.65 -15.99
C LEU A 105 10.05 -0.90 -17.33
N TYR A 106 9.67 -2.15 -17.63
CA TYR A 106 8.95 -2.46 -18.88
C TYR A 106 7.64 -1.68 -18.96
N THR A 107 6.85 -1.68 -17.88
CA THR A 107 5.60 -0.91 -17.80
C THR A 107 5.86 0.59 -17.95
N ALA A 108 6.84 1.12 -17.23
CA ALA A 108 7.20 2.54 -17.29
C ALA A 108 7.62 2.96 -18.71
N LEU A 109 8.42 2.16 -19.42
CA LEU A 109 8.81 2.44 -20.82
C LEU A 109 7.61 2.44 -21.77
N GLN A 110 6.59 1.60 -21.54
CA GLN A 110 5.34 1.67 -22.32
C GLN A 110 4.63 3.00 -22.11
N TYR A 111 4.57 3.50 -20.86
CA TYR A 111 3.99 4.82 -20.58
C TYR A 111 4.83 5.95 -21.16
N CYS A 112 6.16 5.85 -21.15
CA CYS A 112 7.03 6.81 -21.86
C CYS A 112 6.65 6.88 -23.34
N ALA A 113 6.48 5.75 -24.00
CA ALA A 113 6.15 5.67 -25.41
C ALA A 113 4.79 6.31 -25.78
N VAL A 114 3.79 6.21 -24.89
CA VAL A 114 2.45 6.77 -25.15
C VAL A 114 2.26 8.19 -24.61
N SER A 115 3.21 8.70 -23.85
CA SER A 115 3.13 10.03 -23.20
C SER A 115 3.51 11.18 -24.10
N ASP A 116 3.93 10.93 -25.33
CA ASP A 116 4.42 11.95 -26.28
C ASP A 116 5.57 12.81 -25.68
N GLY A 117 6.49 12.16 -24.93
CA GLY A 117 7.64 12.80 -24.29
C GLY A 117 7.37 13.50 -22.95
N HIS A 118 6.12 13.39 -22.41
CA HIS A 118 5.80 13.98 -21.10
C HIS A 118 6.28 13.12 -19.92
N LEU A 119 6.57 11.85 -20.14
CA LEU A 119 7.17 10.95 -19.15
C LEU A 119 8.48 10.40 -19.72
N ASP A 120 9.58 10.58 -19.00
CA ASP A 120 10.87 10.00 -19.29
C ASP A 120 11.52 9.48 -18.02
N ILE A 121 11.71 8.16 -17.93
CA ILE A 121 12.33 7.52 -16.77
C ILE A 121 13.87 7.57 -16.80
N THR A 122 14.47 8.10 -17.87
CA THR A 122 15.93 8.24 -17.99
C THR A 122 16.44 9.60 -17.51
N ILE A 123 15.60 10.36 -16.80
CA ILE A 123 15.87 11.75 -16.38
C ILE A 123 16.93 11.89 -15.26
N ALA A 124 17.43 10.79 -14.68
CA ALA A 124 18.37 10.85 -13.57
C ALA A 124 19.60 11.76 -13.80
N PRO A 125 20.29 11.75 -14.95
CA PRO A 125 21.41 12.66 -15.19
C PRO A 125 21.00 14.14 -15.23
N VAL A 126 19.78 14.43 -15.69
CA VAL A 126 19.24 15.80 -15.72
C VAL A 126 18.82 16.20 -14.30
N LYS A 127 18.15 15.31 -13.56
CA LYS A 127 17.78 15.54 -12.16
C LYS A 127 19.00 15.89 -11.29
N ALA A 128 20.13 15.23 -11.51
CA ALA A 128 21.37 15.47 -10.78
C ALA A 128 21.95 16.91 -10.95
N LEU A 129 21.49 17.66 -11.95
CA LEU A 129 21.86 19.07 -12.12
C LEU A 129 21.13 19.99 -11.14
N TRP A 130 20.03 19.57 -10.55
CA TRP A 130 19.30 20.30 -9.52
C TRP A 130 19.68 19.80 -8.13
N SER A 131 19.72 20.72 -7.16
CA SER A 131 19.79 20.35 -5.75
C SER A 131 18.38 20.29 -5.18
N PHE A 132 17.88 19.08 -4.94
CA PHE A 132 16.59 18.82 -4.29
C PHE A 132 16.76 18.50 -2.79
N ASP A 133 18.01 18.49 -2.29
CA ASP A 133 18.29 18.23 -0.89
C ASP A 133 17.99 19.50 -0.06
N PRO A 134 16.97 19.48 0.82
CA PRO A 134 16.61 20.63 1.64
C PRO A 134 17.71 21.01 2.65
N ASP A 135 18.58 20.06 3.01
CA ASP A 135 19.65 20.25 4.00
C ASP A 135 20.95 20.78 3.36
N SER A 136 21.06 20.75 2.03
CA SER A 136 22.24 21.25 1.31
C SER A 136 22.44 22.76 1.41
N GLY A 137 21.42 23.51 1.83
CA GLY A 137 21.44 24.97 1.89
C GLY A 137 21.57 25.67 0.52
N ASN A 138 21.64 24.91 -0.55
CA ASN A 138 21.82 25.38 -1.93
C ASN A 138 20.67 24.89 -2.81
N SER A 139 19.55 25.60 -2.82
CA SER A 139 18.60 25.41 -3.92
C SER A 139 19.18 26.09 -5.16
N TYR A 140 19.66 25.28 -6.08
CA TYR A 140 20.32 25.72 -7.29
C TYR A 140 19.49 25.34 -8.51
N VAL A 141 19.22 26.33 -9.35
CA VAL A 141 18.61 26.11 -10.68
C VAL A 141 19.74 26.16 -11.70
N PRO A 142 19.99 25.07 -12.44
CA PRO A 142 21.06 25.04 -13.42
C PRO A 142 20.80 26.04 -14.56
N ALA A 143 21.88 26.57 -15.15
CA ALA A 143 21.75 27.44 -16.30
C ALA A 143 21.19 26.68 -17.49
N SER A 144 20.37 27.34 -18.33
CA SER A 144 19.76 26.72 -19.51
C SER A 144 20.78 26.14 -20.51
N SER A 145 22.04 26.56 -20.42
CA SER A 145 23.14 26.01 -21.23
C SER A 145 23.72 24.70 -20.72
N THR A 146 23.29 24.27 -19.51
CA THR A 146 23.76 23.05 -18.84
C THR A 146 22.73 21.91 -18.96
N ILE A 147 21.50 22.24 -19.29
CA ILE A 147 20.40 21.33 -19.55
C ILE A 147 20.36 21.03 -21.06
#